data_bac497c2f7f0639361528cd89803f883
#
_entry.id   bac497c2f7f0639361528cd89803f883
#
_cell.length_a   1.000
_cell.length_b   1.000
_cell.length_c   1.000
_cell.angle_alpha   90.00
_cell.angle_beta   90.00
_cell.angle_gamma   90.00
#
_symmetry.space_group_name_H-M   'P 1'
#
loop_
_entity.id
_entity.type
_entity.pdbx_description
1 polymer ?
#
loop_
_entity_poly.entity_id
_entity_poly.type
_entity_poly.pdbx_seq_one_letter_code
_entity_poly.pdbx_strand_id
1 'polypeptide(L)'
;MKIVVLDGYTENPGDLSWDALKELGEVTVYDSTSYEESPLIAERIGDAEIVIINKTPISKETIDKCPNIKLIAVLATGYNVVDYNYAKEKDIPVVNVPTYGTQIVGQYALGLLLEICSHYGHHDETVKAGKWENNADWCYWDYPMIELYGKTAGIIGLGRIGQATAKLLNALDMKVLAYDAYQSEAGAKLAEYVSLDELFAQSDVIFLHCPLFPET
;
A
#
# COMPACT_ATOMS: atom_id res chain seq x y z
N MET A 1 20.28 -12.80 21.29
CA MET A 1 19.04 -12.93 20.52
C MET A 1 19.42 -12.90 19.05
N LYS A 2 18.90 -13.83 18.25
CA LYS A 2 19.15 -13.88 16.81
C LYS A 2 17.95 -13.28 16.05
N ILE A 3 18.23 -12.39 15.14
CA ILE A 3 17.24 -11.65 14.36
C ILE A 3 17.54 -11.89 12.87
N VAL A 4 16.53 -12.24 12.08
CA VAL A 4 16.66 -12.37 10.63
C VAL A 4 15.70 -11.42 9.93
N VAL A 5 16.19 -10.75 8.89
CA VAL A 5 15.40 -9.95 7.97
C VAL A 5 15.39 -10.66 6.61
N LEU A 6 14.23 -11.00 6.08
CA LEU A 6 14.09 -11.81 4.86
C LEU A 6 13.88 -11.00 3.58
N ASP A 7 13.46 -9.74 3.69
CA ASP A 7 13.11 -8.84 2.56
C ASP A 7 13.85 -7.50 2.66
N GLY A 8 15.13 -7.51 3.06
CA GLY A 8 15.89 -6.32 3.46
C GLY A 8 15.94 -5.22 2.39
N TYR A 9 16.08 -5.56 1.12
CA TYR A 9 16.16 -4.57 0.03
C TYR A 9 14.87 -3.75 -0.13
N THR A 10 13.70 -4.37 0.04
CA THR A 10 12.43 -3.67 -0.07
C THR A 10 12.10 -2.80 1.13
N GLU A 11 12.76 -3.03 2.26
CA GLU A 11 12.59 -2.27 3.51
C GLU A 11 13.63 -1.16 3.67
N ASN A 12 14.84 -1.43 3.21
CA ASN A 12 15.99 -0.55 3.34
C ASN A 12 16.90 -0.73 2.11
N PRO A 13 16.63 0.00 1.01
CA PRO A 13 17.44 -0.09 -0.21
C PRO A 13 18.83 0.56 -0.06
N GLY A 14 19.23 0.95 1.15
CA GLY A 14 20.52 1.53 1.48
C GLY A 14 20.47 2.97 2.02
N ASP A 15 19.28 3.49 2.28
CA ASP A 15 19.05 4.83 2.82
C ASP A 15 18.92 4.86 4.36
N LEU A 16 18.77 3.69 4.98
CA LEU A 16 18.69 3.53 6.44
C LEU A 16 19.78 2.59 6.98
N SER A 17 19.98 2.59 8.28
CA SER A 17 20.91 1.68 8.97
C SER A 17 20.15 0.59 9.73
N TRP A 18 20.71 -0.62 9.75
CA TRP A 18 20.28 -1.71 10.62
C TRP A 18 20.94 -1.68 12.02
N ASP A 19 21.71 -0.64 12.35
CA ASP A 19 22.52 -0.62 13.57
C ASP A 19 21.68 -0.66 14.84
N ALA A 20 20.52 0.00 14.84
CA ALA A 20 19.59 -0.10 15.97
C ALA A 20 19.10 -1.54 16.24
N LEU A 21 18.96 -2.38 15.21
CA LEU A 21 18.64 -3.81 15.39
C LEU A 21 19.86 -4.60 15.87
N LYS A 22 21.06 -4.25 15.40
CA LYS A 22 22.31 -4.91 15.84
C LYS A 22 22.61 -4.67 17.33
N GLU A 23 22.14 -3.56 17.91
CA GLU A 23 22.23 -3.32 19.35
C GLU A 23 21.38 -4.30 20.16
N LEU A 24 20.33 -4.88 19.55
CA LEU A 24 19.42 -5.83 20.20
C LEU A 24 19.91 -7.29 20.10
N GLY A 25 20.77 -7.59 19.14
CA GLY A 25 21.27 -8.94 18.94
C GLY A 25 22.05 -9.16 17.65
N GLU A 26 22.30 -10.42 17.34
CA GLU A 26 22.93 -10.84 16.09
C GLU A 26 21.90 -10.73 14.96
N VAL A 27 22.16 -9.88 13.95
CA VAL A 27 21.25 -9.59 12.84
C VAL A 27 21.81 -10.15 11.54
N THR A 28 21.03 -10.99 10.87
CA THR A 28 21.29 -11.43 9.50
C THR A 28 20.26 -10.79 8.58
N VAL A 29 20.70 -10.12 7.51
CA VAL A 29 19.83 -9.48 6.53
C VAL A 29 20.00 -10.14 5.18
N TYR A 30 18.91 -10.63 4.62
CA TYR A 30 18.83 -11.08 3.23
C TYR A 30 18.07 -10.03 2.42
N ASP A 31 18.60 -9.60 1.29
CA ASP A 31 17.99 -8.60 0.44
C ASP A 31 16.61 -9.04 -0.09
N SER A 32 16.49 -10.30 -0.47
CA SER A 32 15.24 -10.90 -0.93
C SER A 32 15.28 -12.40 -0.68
N THR A 33 14.16 -13.00 -0.28
CA THR A 33 14.10 -14.46 -0.04
C THR A 33 13.16 -15.12 -1.03
N SER A 34 11.84 -14.97 -0.89
CA SER A 34 10.85 -15.56 -1.80
C SER A 34 9.50 -14.86 -1.60
N TYR A 35 8.73 -14.72 -2.68
CA TYR A 35 7.33 -14.27 -2.63
C TYR A 35 6.33 -15.43 -2.63
N GLU A 36 6.84 -16.66 -2.72
CA GLU A 36 6.06 -17.89 -2.68
C GLU A 36 6.63 -18.82 -1.61
N GLU A 37 5.84 -19.78 -1.16
CA GLU A 37 6.31 -20.82 -0.24
C GLU A 37 7.55 -21.53 -0.80
N SER A 38 8.59 -21.60 0.02
CA SER A 38 9.89 -22.16 -0.38
C SER A 38 10.64 -22.72 0.83
N PRO A 39 11.30 -23.87 0.69
CA PRO A 39 12.19 -24.41 1.73
C PRO A 39 13.30 -23.45 2.15
N LEU A 40 13.70 -22.53 1.26
CA LEU A 40 14.69 -21.49 1.49
C LEU A 40 14.29 -20.56 2.65
N ILE A 41 13.00 -20.36 2.87
CA ILE A 41 12.50 -19.48 3.95
C ILE A 41 12.90 -20.05 5.30
N ALA A 42 12.57 -21.31 5.56
CA ALA A 42 12.93 -21.99 6.80
C ALA A 42 14.46 -22.14 6.96
N GLU A 43 15.19 -22.38 5.86
CA GLU A 43 16.65 -22.44 5.86
C GLU A 43 17.27 -21.11 6.31
N ARG A 44 16.77 -19.98 5.81
CA ARG A 44 17.26 -18.64 6.17
C ARG A 44 16.86 -18.20 7.56
N ILE A 45 15.68 -18.59 8.02
CA ILE A 45 15.27 -18.36 9.41
C ILE A 45 16.18 -19.11 10.36
N GLY A 46 16.48 -20.39 10.07
CA GLY A 46 17.36 -21.22 10.87
C GLY A 46 16.94 -21.26 12.34
N ASP A 47 17.80 -20.77 13.22
CA ASP A 47 17.58 -20.71 14.67
C ASP A 47 17.23 -19.29 15.18
N ALA A 48 16.83 -18.38 14.28
CA ALA A 48 16.43 -17.02 14.65
C ALA A 48 15.21 -17.01 15.57
N GLU A 49 15.24 -16.09 16.53
CA GLU A 49 14.16 -15.85 17.49
C GLU A 49 13.18 -14.77 17.02
N ILE A 50 13.68 -13.81 16.24
CA ILE A 50 12.86 -12.74 15.64
C ILE A 50 12.99 -12.81 14.13
N VAL A 51 11.85 -12.85 13.47
CA VAL A 51 11.74 -12.88 11.99
C VAL A 51 11.10 -11.58 11.54
N ILE A 52 11.82 -10.82 10.71
CA ILE A 52 11.37 -9.55 10.13
C ILE A 52 11.15 -9.77 8.64
N ILE A 53 9.96 -9.42 8.16
CA ILE A 53 9.53 -9.66 6.78
C ILE A 53 8.71 -8.48 6.23
N ASN A 54 8.55 -8.45 4.92
CA ASN A 54 7.52 -7.65 4.25
C ASN A 54 6.58 -8.55 3.43
N LYS A 55 7.11 -9.28 2.45
CA LYS A 55 6.31 -10.10 1.52
C LYS A 55 6.66 -11.58 1.53
N THR A 56 7.76 -11.98 2.15
CA THR A 56 8.10 -13.40 2.33
C THR A 56 6.99 -14.09 3.13
N PRO A 57 6.35 -15.16 2.61
CA PRO A 57 5.29 -15.85 3.32
C PRO A 57 5.83 -16.65 4.53
N ILE A 58 5.10 -16.61 5.63
CA ILE A 58 5.38 -17.42 6.81
C ILE A 58 4.18 -18.32 7.08
N SER A 59 4.23 -19.51 6.50
CA SER A 59 3.18 -20.51 6.61
C SER A 59 3.30 -21.31 7.90
N LYS A 60 2.26 -22.12 8.17
CA LYS A 60 2.28 -23.15 9.21
C LYS A 60 3.51 -24.06 9.10
N GLU A 61 3.86 -24.52 7.88
CA GLU A 61 5.00 -25.39 7.68
C GLU A 61 6.33 -24.71 8.05
N THR A 62 6.48 -23.44 7.71
CA THR A 62 7.64 -22.63 8.05
C THR A 62 7.75 -22.47 9.57
N ILE A 63 6.64 -22.18 10.26
CA ILE A 63 6.60 -22.05 11.73
C ILE A 63 6.99 -23.38 12.39
N ASP A 64 6.46 -24.51 11.92
CA ASP A 64 6.78 -25.83 12.48
C ASP A 64 8.26 -26.22 12.29
N LYS A 65 8.89 -25.79 11.19
CA LYS A 65 10.32 -26.03 10.92
C LYS A 65 11.24 -25.11 11.73
N CYS A 66 10.74 -23.98 12.22
CA CYS A 66 11.51 -22.96 12.92
C CYS A 66 11.01 -22.75 14.37
N PRO A 67 11.18 -23.73 15.27
CA PRO A 67 10.56 -23.71 16.61
C PRO A 67 11.12 -22.64 17.55
N ASN A 68 12.20 -21.95 17.16
CA ASN A 68 12.81 -20.90 17.97
C ASN A 68 12.16 -19.52 17.77
N ILE A 69 11.25 -19.38 16.81
CA ILE A 69 10.57 -18.10 16.55
C ILE A 69 9.76 -17.68 17.77
N LYS A 70 10.02 -16.45 18.24
CA LYS A 70 9.32 -15.81 19.37
C LYS A 70 8.53 -14.59 18.96
N LEU A 71 8.84 -13.99 17.79
CA LEU A 71 8.19 -12.81 17.25
C LEU A 71 8.30 -12.79 15.73
N ILE A 72 7.21 -12.48 15.06
CA ILE A 72 7.20 -12.16 13.63
C ILE A 72 6.81 -10.69 13.48
N ALA A 73 7.69 -9.88 12.86
CA ALA A 73 7.45 -8.46 12.58
C ALA A 73 7.28 -8.25 11.09
N VAL A 74 6.10 -7.79 10.69
CA VAL A 74 5.77 -7.47 9.29
C VAL A 74 5.97 -5.98 9.07
N LEU A 75 6.95 -5.57 8.28
CA LEU A 75 7.26 -4.17 7.95
C LEU A 75 6.31 -3.63 6.87
N ALA A 76 5.02 -3.90 7.03
CA ALA A 76 3.94 -3.46 6.15
C ALA A 76 2.65 -3.28 6.95
N THR A 77 1.63 -2.67 6.34
CA THR A 77 0.29 -2.58 6.92
C THR A 77 -0.43 -3.93 6.82
N GLY A 78 -0.39 -4.58 5.65
CA GLY A 78 -0.97 -5.91 5.45
C GLY A 78 -0.07 -7.01 6.01
N TYR A 79 -0.65 -7.97 6.72
CA TYR A 79 0.06 -9.10 7.33
C TYR A 79 -0.48 -10.47 6.87
N ASN A 80 -1.25 -10.50 5.80
CA ASN A 80 -1.83 -11.71 5.20
C ASN A 80 -0.80 -12.70 4.65
N VAL A 81 0.46 -12.32 4.59
CA VAL A 81 1.60 -13.20 4.25
C VAL A 81 1.98 -14.14 5.40
N VAL A 82 1.48 -13.90 6.61
CA VAL A 82 1.72 -14.77 7.77
C VAL A 82 0.46 -15.59 8.05
N ASP A 83 0.61 -16.88 8.30
CA ASP A 83 -0.46 -17.68 8.91
C ASP A 83 -0.66 -17.23 10.37
N TYR A 84 -1.36 -16.10 10.49
CA TYR A 84 -1.60 -15.45 11.77
C TYR A 84 -2.36 -16.33 12.76
N ASN A 85 -3.32 -17.14 12.28
CA ASN A 85 -4.08 -18.02 13.14
C ASN A 85 -3.20 -19.09 13.76
N TYR A 86 -2.34 -19.69 12.94
CA TYR A 86 -1.41 -20.70 13.42
C TYR A 86 -0.30 -20.12 14.32
N ALA A 87 0.22 -18.94 13.99
CA ALA A 87 1.17 -18.25 14.87
C ALA A 87 0.56 -17.99 16.26
N LYS A 88 -0.71 -17.59 16.31
CA LYS A 88 -1.46 -17.39 17.55
C LYS A 88 -1.64 -18.69 18.34
N GLU A 89 -1.90 -19.83 17.69
CA GLU A 89 -1.99 -21.14 18.35
C GLU A 89 -0.64 -21.57 19.00
N LYS A 90 0.46 -21.06 18.46
CA LYS A 90 1.82 -21.30 18.96
C LYS A 90 2.32 -20.23 19.94
N ASP A 91 1.45 -19.30 20.36
CA ASP A 91 1.81 -18.16 21.21
C ASP A 91 2.93 -17.28 20.61
N ILE A 92 3.03 -17.23 19.27
CA ILE A 92 3.97 -16.36 18.55
C ILE A 92 3.26 -15.05 18.20
N PRO A 93 3.62 -13.92 18.81
CA PRO A 93 3.06 -12.62 18.44
C PRO A 93 3.47 -12.23 17.02
N VAL A 94 2.50 -11.68 16.28
CA VAL A 94 2.71 -11.09 14.96
C VAL A 94 2.39 -9.59 15.07
N VAL A 95 3.34 -8.75 14.72
CA VAL A 95 3.19 -7.28 14.74
C VAL A 95 3.37 -6.70 13.35
N ASN A 96 2.74 -5.55 13.09
CA ASN A 96 2.79 -4.86 11.82
C ASN A 96 2.94 -3.34 12.00
N VAL A 97 3.03 -2.58 10.88
CA VAL A 97 3.13 -1.11 10.88
C VAL A 97 1.86 -0.51 10.25
N PRO A 98 0.82 -0.20 11.04
CA PRO A 98 -0.54 0.01 10.51
C PRO A 98 -0.81 1.37 9.87
N THR A 99 0.05 2.40 10.03
CA THR A 99 -0.33 3.79 9.73
C THR A 99 0.62 4.58 8.84
N TYR A 100 1.84 4.12 8.60
CA TYR A 100 2.87 4.87 7.85
C TYR A 100 2.44 5.26 6.43
N GLY A 101 1.67 4.40 5.75
CA GLY A 101 1.25 4.57 4.36
C GLY A 101 0.02 5.46 4.15
N THR A 102 -0.66 5.93 5.22
CA THR A 102 -1.97 6.57 5.08
C THR A 102 -1.96 7.77 4.14
N GLN A 103 -1.06 8.72 4.36
CA GLN A 103 -1.03 9.95 3.57
C GLN A 103 -0.42 9.74 2.18
N ILE A 104 0.69 9.01 2.13
CA ILE A 104 1.41 8.81 0.86
C ILE A 104 0.61 7.99 -0.15
N VAL A 105 -0.16 6.98 0.30
CA VAL A 105 -1.02 6.20 -0.61
C VAL A 105 -2.16 7.06 -1.15
N GLY A 106 -2.79 7.90 -0.30
CA GLY A 106 -3.80 8.85 -0.76
C GLY A 106 -3.24 9.86 -1.78
N GLN A 107 -2.05 10.40 -1.50
CA GLN A 107 -1.35 11.31 -2.42
C GLN A 107 -1.03 10.63 -3.75
N TYR A 108 -0.53 9.39 -3.71
CA TYR A 108 -0.19 8.65 -4.93
C TYR A 108 -1.42 8.33 -5.77
N ALA A 109 -2.53 7.94 -5.13
CA ALA A 109 -3.81 7.71 -5.79
C ALA A 109 -4.32 8.97 -6.53
N LEU A 110 -4.20 10.15 -5.89
CA LEU A 110 -4.49 11.43 -6.56
C LEU A 110 -3.53 11.69 -7.71
N GLY A 111 -2.23 11.43 -7.54
CA GLY A 111 -1.24 11.60 -8.60
C GLY A 111 -1.56 10.78 -9.85
N LEU A 112 -1.99 9.53 -9.68
CA LEU A 112 -2.46 8.68 -10.79
C LEU A 112 -3.69 9.26 -11.48
N LEU A 113 -4.67 9.74 -10.71
CA LEU A 113 -5.86 10.39 -11.28
C LEU A 113 -5.48 11.62 -12.11
N LEU A 114 -4.61 12.48 -11.59
CA LEU A 114 -4.16 13.68 -12.29
C LEU A 114 -3.38 13.34 -13.56
N GLU A 115 -2.55 12.30 -13.53
CA GLU A 115 -1.85 11.82 -14.74
C GLU A 115 -2.83 11.33 -15.80
N ILE A 116 -3.85 10.55 -15.42
CA ILE A 116 -4.90 10.08 -16.34
C ILE A 116 -5.68 11.24 -16.95
N CYS A 117 -5.96 12.28 -16.17
CA CYS A 117 -6.78 13.41 -16.62
C CYS A 117 -6.00 14.45 -17.44
N SER A 118 -4.69 14.59 -17.19
CA SER A 118 -3.90 15.72 -17.70
C SER A 118 -2.67 15.31 -18.51
N HIS A 119 -2.29 14.01 -18.50
CA HIS A 119 -1.17 13.48 -19.27
C HIS A 119 0.16 14.23 -19.03
N TYR A 120 0.51 14.53 -17.77
CA TYR A 120 1.70 15.32 -17.42
C TYR A 120 2.99 14.68 -17.94
N GLY A 121 3.12 13.34 -17.84
CA GLY A 121 4.28 12.62 -18.35
C GLY A 121 4.48 12.82 -19.85
N HIS A 122 3.39 12.71 -20.63
CA HIS A 122 3.42 12.97 -22.08
C HIS A 122 3.84 14.42 -22.40
N HIS A 123 3.27 15.39 -21.68
CA HIS A 123 3.62 16.80 -21.90
C HIS A 123 5.07 17.09 -21.51
N ASP A 124 5.57 16.50 -20.42
CA ASP A 124 6.99 16.62 -20.04
C ASP A 124 7.92 16.10 -21.16
N GLU A 125 7.63 14.91 -21.68
CA GLU A 125 8.41 14.30 -22.77
C GLU A 125 8.39 15.14 -24.04
N THR A 126 7.21 15.60 -24.47
CA THR A 126 7.07 16.37 -25.71
C THR A 126 7.66 17.78 -25.61
N VAL A 127 7.59 18.42 -24.44
CA VAL A 127 8.27 19.70 -24.18
C VAL A 127 9.81 19.51 -24.26
N LYS A 128 10.34 18.48 -23.61
CA LYS A 128 11.79 18.16 -23.68
C LYS A 128 12.26 17.82 -25.10
N ALA A 129 11.38 17.24 -25.92
CA ALA A 129 11.64 16.98 -27.34
C ALA A 129 11.53 18.22 -28.24
N GLY A 130 11.28 19.41 -27.68
CA GLY A 130 11.23 20.68 -28.41
C GLY A 130 9.89 20.99 -29.05
N LYS A 131 8.80 20.24 -28.72
CA LYS A 131 7.49 20.46 -29.33
C LYS A 131 6.91 21.83 -28.98
N TRP A 132 7.13 22.30 -27.74
CA TRP A 132 6.63 23.59 -27.29
C TRP A 132 7.29 24.74 -28.06
N GLU A 133 8.61 24.77 -28.12
CA GLU A 133 9.37 25.85 -28.75
C GLU A 133 9.21 25.94 -30.28
N ASN A 134 8.91 24.80 -30.93
CA ASN A 134 8.72 24.70 -32.38
C ASN A 134 7.25 24.68 -32.80
N ASN A 135 6.31 24.89 -31.86
CA ASN A 135 4.89 24.96 -32.17
C ASN A 135 4.53 26.34 -32.79
N ALA A 136 3.67 26.33 -33.79
CA ALA A 136 3.22 27.57 -34.45
C ALA A 136 2.31 28.43 -33.56
N ASP A 137 1.57 27.80 -32.67
CA ASP A 137 0.64 28.46 -31.75
C ASP A 137 1.25 28.56 -30.34
N TRP A 138 0.69 29.42 -29.51
CA TRP A 138 1.08 29.64 -28.12
C TRP A 138 0.72 28.47 -27.18
N CYS A 139 0.02 27.43 -27.70
CA CYS A 139 -0.36 26.22 -26.97
C CYS A 139 -0.41 25.02 -27.91
N TYR A 140 -0.39 23.84 -27.36
CA TYR A 140 -0.71 22.59 -28.04
C TYR A 140 -1.34 21.57 -27.07
N TRP A 141 -2.05 20.61 -27.60
CA TRP A 141 -2.57 19.44 -26.88
C TRP A 141 -2.57 18.24 -27.81
N ASP A 142 -2.32 17.07 -27.24
CA ASP A 142 -2.35 15.79 -27.98
C ASP A 142 -3.51 14.92 -27.51
N TYR A 143 -4.01 15.19 -26.30
CA TYR A 143 -5.12 14.48 -25.66
C TYR A 143 -6.14 15.47 -25.08
N PRO A 144 -7.43 15.10 -25.02
CA PRO A 144 -8.41 15.87 -24.27
C PRO A 144 -8.03 15.89 -22.78
N MET A 145 -8.08 17.05 -22.15
CA MET A 145 -7.95 17.14 -20.70
C MET A 145 -9.32 16.94 -20.04
N ILE A 146 -9.30 16.27 -18.87
CA ILE A 146 -10.50 16.03 -18.07
C ILE A 146 -10.41 16.91 -16.82
N GLU A 147 -11.34 17.87 -16.70
CA GLU A 147 -11.48 18.67 -15.50
C GLU A 147 -12.21 17.87 -14.42
N LEU A 148 -11.67 17.88 -13.19
CA LEU A 148 -12.21 17.13 -12.07
C LEU A 148 -13.30 17.87 -11.30
N TYR A 149 -13.38 19.20 -11.44
CA TYR A 149 -14.39 20.01 -10.78
C TYR A 149 -15.81 19.51 -11.05
N GLY A 150 -16.57 19.29 -9.99
CA GLY A 150 -17.95 18.80 -10.05
C GLY A 150 -18.14 17.35 -10.47
N LYS A 151 -17.06 16.61 -10.78
CA LYS A 151 -17.14 15.17 -11.04
C LYS A 151 -17.30 14.36 -9.77
N THR A 152 -17.78 13.13 -9.92
CA THR A 152 -18.03 12.22 -8.81
C THR A 152 -16.94 11.17 -8.70
N ALA A 153 -16.33 11.05 -7.52
CA ALA A 153 -15.41 10.00 -7.18
C ALA A 153 -16.07 8.99 -6.22
N GLY A 154 -16.02 7.71 -6.56
CA GLY A 154 -16.42 6.60 -5.70
C GLY A 154 -15.23 6.03 -4.96
N ILE A 155 -15.36 5.78 -3.65
CA ILE A 155 -14.34 5.13 -2.84
C ILE A 155 -14.91 3.85 -2.24
N ILE A 156 -14.30 2.72 -2.58
CA ILE A 156 -14.61 1.43 -1.97
C ILE A 156 -13.59 1.17 -0.87
N GLY A 157 -14.04 1.24 0.39
CA GLY A 157 -13.19 1.19 1.57
C GLY A 157 -12.81 2.58 2.09
N LEU A 158 -13.65 3.18 2.97
CA LEU A 158 -13.44 4.50 3.55
C LEU A 158 -12.71 4.43 4.91
N GLY A 159 -11.69 3.55 4.99
CA GLY A 159 -10.75 3.46 6.10
C GLY A 159 -9.78 4.65 6.13
N ARG A 160 -8.62 4.50 6.80
CA ARG A 160 -7.63 5.59 6.93
C ARG A 160 -7.17 6.13 5.58
N ILE A 161 -6.83 5.25 4.63
CA ILE A 161 -6.34 5.64 3.30
C ILE A 161 -7.48 6.26 2.47
N GLY A 162 -8.66 5.62 2.45
CA GLY A 162 -9.83 6.15 1.75
C GLY A 162 -10.22 7.56 2.23
N GLN A 163 -10.18 7.81 3.54
CA GLN A 163 -10.42 9.14 4.10
C GLN A 163 -9.33 10.16 3.73
N ALA A 164 -8.06 9.72 3.64
CA ALA A 164 -6.98 10.60 3.16
C ALA A 164 -7.20 10.98 1.69
N THR A 165 -7.56 10.02 0.84
CA THR A 165 -7.92 10.26 -0.56
C THR A 165 -9.15 11.17 -0.67
N ALA A 166 -10.22 10.90 0.09
CA ALA A 166 -11.44 11.73 0.08
C ALA A 166 -11.17 13.21 0.40
N LYS A 167 -10.28 13.49 1.35
CA LYS A 167 -9.87 14.87 1.67
C LYS A 167 -9.23 15.58 0.48
N LEU A 168 -8.39 14.90 -0.28
CA LEU A 168 -7.73 15.46 -1.46
C LEU A 168 -8.73 15.69 -2.60
N LEU A 169 -9.66 14.76 -2.80
CA LEU A 169 -10.71 14.88 -3.82
C LEU A 169 -11.70 16.01 -3.50
N ASN A 170 -12.07 16.16 -2.22
CA ASN A 170 -12.89 17.31 -1.77
C ASN A 170 -12.18 18.66 -2.00
N ALA A 171 -10.85 18.72 -1.86
CA ALA A 171 -10.07 19.93 -2.14
C ALA A 171 -10.03 20.29 -3.64
N LEU A 172 -10.41 19.36 -4.51
CA LEU A 172 -10.62 19.58 -5.95
C LEU A 172 -12.10 19.80 -6.31
N ASP A 173 -12.95 20.06 -5.31
CA ASP A 173 -14.38 20.25 -5.47
C ASP A 173 -15.10 19.09 -6.19
N MET A 174 -14.61 17.87 -6.01
CA MET A 174 -15.30 16.67 -6.47
C MET A 174 -16.39 16.25 -5.46
N LYS A 175 -17.50 15.67 -5.97
CA LYS A 175 -18.44 14.93 -5.12
C LYS A 175 -17.79 13.58 -4.76
N VAL A 176 -17.77 13.22 -3.46
CA VAL A 176 -17.21 11.95 -3.01
C VAL A 176 -18.32 11.05 -2.47
N LEU A 177 -18.47 9.89 -3.11
CA LEU A 177 -19.31 8.78 -2.67
C LEU A 177 -18.45 7.69 -2.05
N ALA A 178 -18.97 6.96 -1.07
CA ALA A 178 -18.22 5.88 -0.45
C ALA A 178 -19.11 4.66 -0.18
N TYR A 179 -18.49 3.50 -0.32
CA TYR A 179 -19.02 2.22 0.17
C TYR A 179 -18.02 1.61 1.15
N ASP A 180 -18.51 1.27 2.34
CA ASP A 180 -17.73 0.55 3.35
C ASP A 180 -18.67 -0.29 4.21
N ALA A 181 -18.22 -1.47 4.62
CA ALA A 181 -18.95 -2.31 5.56
C ALA A 181 -19.08 -1.66 6.94
N TYR A 182 -18.13 -0.79 7.31
CA TYR A 182 -18.13 -0.03 8.54
C TYR A 182 -18.17 1.48 8.27
N GLN A 183 -19.32 2.09 8.56
CA GLN A 183 -19.52 3.54 8.38
C GLN A 183 -19.11 4.29 9.65
N SER A 184 -18.19 5.24 9.50
CA SER A 184 -17.70 6.06 10.62
C SER A 184 -18.19 7.51 10.51
N GLU A 185 -18.35 8.19 11.65
CA GLU A 185 -18.69 9.61 11.69
C GLU A 185 -17.61 10.47 10.99
N ALA A 186 -16.34 10.08 11.10
CA ALA A 186 -15.25 10.77 10.44
C ALA A 186 -15.33 10.62 8.91
N GLY A 187 -15.69 9.43 8.43
CA GLY A 187 -15.93 9.18 7.02
C GLY A 187 -17.13 9.94 6.47
N ALA A 188 -18.25 9.98 7.21
CA ALA A 188 -19.46 10.69 6.82
C ALA A 188 -19.27 12.21 6.64
N LYS A 189 -18.22 12.80 7.23
CA LYS A 189 -17.83 14.21 7.02
C LYS A 189 -17.08 14.43 5.71
N LEU A 190 -16.61 13.38 5.08
CA LEU A 190 -15.74 13.44 3.89
C LEU A 190 -16.41 12.90 2.64
N ALA A 191 -17.38 11.99 2.79
CA ALA A 191 -18.04 11.31 1.69
C ALA A 191 -19.48 10.95 2.08
N GLU A 192 -20.35 10.87 1.08
CA GLU A 192 -21.69 10.33 1.20
C GLU A 192 -21.64 8.81 1.11
N TYR A 193 -22.09 8.10 2.15
CA TYR A 193 -22.20 6.64 2.11
C TYR A 193 -23.40 6.22 1.27
N VAL A 194 -23.16 5.37 0.29
CA VAL A 194 -24.15 4.84 -0.64
C VAL A 194 -24.02 3.32 -0.78
N SER A 195 -24.98 2.69 -1.46
CA SER A 195 -24.86 1.29 -1.88
C SER A 195 -23.76 1.14 -2.95
N LEU A 196 -23.26 -0.09 -3.10
CA LEU A 196 -22.25 -0.36 -4.13
C LEU A 196 -22.78 -0.09 -5.54
N ASP A 197 -24.05 -0.45 -5.81
CA ASP A 197 -24.71 -0.22 -7.11
C ASP A 197 -24.84 1.29 -7.41
N GLU A 198 -25.21 2.08 -6.42
CA GLU A 198 -25.27 3.55 -6.56
C GLU A 198 -23.88 4.16 -6.79
N LEU A 199 -22.85 3.67 -6.10
CA LEU A 199 -21.49 4.12 -6.29
C LEU A 199 -21.05 3.85 -7.73
N PHE A 200 -21.25 2.62 -8.25
CA PHE A 200 -20.90 2.30 -9.63
C PHE A 200 -21.69 3.11 -10.67
N ALA A 201 -22.97 3.37 -10.40
CA ALA A 201 -23.83 4.10 -11.34
C ALA A 201 -23.51 5.59 -11.42
N GLN A 202 -22.99 6.22 -10.35
CA GLN A 202 -22.83 7.66 -10.25
C GLN A 202 -21.38 8.15 -10.34
N SER A 203 -20.38 7.24 -10.26
CA SER A 203 -18.97 7.64 -10.21
C SER A 203 -18.36 7.82 -11.59
N ASP A 204 -17.64 8.90 -11.80
CA ASP A 204 -16.76 9.12 -12.96
C ASP A 204 -15.42 8.37 -12.78
N VAL A 205 -14.99 8.18 -11.53
CA VAL A 205 -13.77 7.46 -11.17
C VAL A 205 -13.97 6.70 -9.86
N ILE A 206 -13.35 5.53 -9.74
CA ILE A 206 -13.45 4.68 -8.55
C ILE A 206 -12.05 4.38 -7.99
N PHE A 207 -11.92 4.53 -6.68
CA PHE A 207 -10.74 4.19 -5.89
C PHE A 207 -11.00 2.97 -5.04
N LEU A 208 -10.11 1.97 -5.10
CA LEU A 208 -10.16 0.78 -4.28
C LEU A 208 -9.18 0.92 -3.11
N HIS A 209 -9.72 1.10 -1.91
CA HIS A 209 -8.96 1.17 -0.66
C HIS A 209 -9.45 0.14 0.37
N CYS A 210 -10.20 -0.85 -0.10
CA CYS A 210 -10.61 -1.99 0.69
C CYS A 210 -9.48 -3.02 0.83
N PRO A 211 -9.39 -3.76 1.93
CA PRO A 211 -8.51 -4.90 2.04
C PRO A 211 -9.00 -6.05 1.15
N LEU A 212 -8.09 -6.97 0.80
CA LEU A 212 -8.42 -8.18 0.07
C LEU A 212 -8.94 -9.23 1.04
N PHE A 213 -10.24 -9.53 0.94
CA PHE A 213 -10.92 -10.60 1.65
C PHE A 213 -11.65 -11.49 0.64
N PRO A 214 -12.17 -12.68 1.04
CA PRO A 214 -12.97 -13.52 0.16
C PRO A 214 -14.19 -12.81 -0.46
N GLU A 215 -14.71 -11.78 0.23
CA GLU A 215 -15.88 -11.00 -0.18
C GLU A 215 -15.54 -9.76 -1.04
N THR A 216 -14.26 -9.43 -1.17
CA THR A 216 -13.74 -8.29 -1.96
C THR A 216 -12.76 -8.73 -3.02
#